data_c1bb78c344605cedd3e7f5a6a0dada1a
#
_entry.id   c1bb78c344605cedd3e7f5a6a0dada1a
#
_cell.length_a   1.000
_cell.length_b   1.000
_cell.length_c   1.000
_cell.angle_alpha   90.00
_cell.angle_beta   90.00
_cell.angle_gamma   90.00
#
_symmetry.space_group_name_H-M   'P 1'
#
loop_
_entity.id
_entity.type
_entity.pdbx_description
1 polymer ?
#
loop_
_entity_poly.entity_id
_entity_poly.type
_entity_poly.pdbx_seq_one_letter_code
_entity_poly.pdbx_strand_id
1 'polypeptide(L)'
;MSDIDGDWERDGAICVRGALSPNDVALAARAIDANVADLSPLAKRASESADGAFIEDFRSWSRIADMEQFITTSPVAAIAANVMGATTVRLFHDHVLVKEPGTAQRTPWHQDIPYYNVDGTMNLSMWIPVDPVPRAITLEFVAGSHRGPWYMPRTFLDAQARWFPEGSLAELPDIAANPDQFPVIGWELEPGDVVCFHMQTLHTAAGNPGPGRRRVLSLRFLGDDMVHAPRAWTTSPPFPGLKEELPAGASMDHPLFPVVWPPVPPPSGTTSSVSE
;
A
#
# COMPACT_ATOMS: atom_id res chain seq x y z
N MET A 1 -6.05 11.10 -20.87
CA MET A 1 -5.12 10.88 -19.75
C MET A 1 -5.86 11.32 -18.50
N SER A 2 -5.84 10.54 -17.43
CA SER A 2 -6.41 10.95 -16.15
C SER A 2 -5.67 12.18 -15.63
N ASP A 3 -6.38 13.12 -14.98
CA ASP A 3 -5.74 14.27 -14.36
C ASP A 3 -4.89 13.80 -13.17
N ILE A 4 -3.70 14.40 -13.02
CA ILE A 4 -2.76 14.08 -11.94
C ILE A 4 -2.55 15.32 -11.08
N ASP A 5 -2.83 15.19 -9.80
CA ASP A 5 -2.52 16.18 -8.79
C ASP A 5 -1.21 15.80 -8.08
N GLY A 6 -0.30 16.75 -7.92
CA GLY A 6 1.01 16.53 -7.30
C GLY A 6 2.11 16.26 -8.35
N ASP A 7 3.30 15.97 -7.85
CA ASP A 7 4.50 15.73 -8.66
C ASP A 7 5.29 14.58 -8.03
N TRP A 8 5.44 13.48 -8.75
CA TRP A 8 6.08 12.26 -8.24
C TRP A 8 7.53 12.49 -7.81
N GLU A 9 8.31 13.13 -8.67
CA GLU A 9 9.74 13.35 -8.41
C GLU A 9 9.98 14.38 -7.31
N ARG A 10 9.15 15.42 -7.26
CA ARG A 10 9.27 16.50 -6.27
C ARG A 10 8.71 16.09 -4.92
N ASP A 11 7.51 15.53 -4.90
CA ASP A 11 6.71 15.34 -3.69
C ASP A 11 6.80 13.90 -3.15
N GLY A 12 7.03 12.92 -4.00
CA GLY A 12 7.01 11.50 -3.67
C GLY A 12 5.58 10.95 -3.46
N ALA A 13 4.57 11.72 -3.85
CA ALA A 13 3.17 11.32 -3.81
C ALA A 13 2.36 12.08 -4.86
N ILE A 14 1.39 11.41 -5.48
CA ILE A 14 0.45 11.97 -6.47
C ILE A 14 -0.94 11.38 -6.28
N CYS A 15 -1.95 12.11 -6.71
CA CYS A 15 -3.30 11.59 -6.89
C CYS A 15 -3.63 11.49 -8.38
N VAL A 16 -4.02 10.31 -8.84
CA VAL A 16 -4.50 10.07 -10.22
C VAL A 16 -6.02 10.05 -10.18
N ARG A 17 -6.64 11.07 -10.78
CA ARG A 17 -8.08 11.29 -10.75
C ARG A 17 -8.81 10.38 -11.72
N GLY A 18 -9.94 9.80 -11.25
CA GLY A 18 -10.80 8.95 -12.10
C GLY A 18 -10.04 7.80 -12.77
N ALA A 19 -9.02 7.27 -12.09
CA ALA A 19 -8.15 6.23 -12.61
C ALA A 19 -8.86 4.90 -12.80
N LEU A 20 -9.89 4.63 -12.00
CA LEU A 20 -10.64 3.38 -11.97
C LEU A 20 -12.07 3.60 -12.47
N SER A 21 -12.57 2.66 -13.24
CA SER A 21 -13.98 2.63 -13.64
C SER A 21 -14.90 2.30 -12.46
N PRO A 22 -16.22 2.61 -12.54
CA PRO A 22 -17.17 2.17 -11.53
C PRO A 22 -17.19 0.65 -11.31
N ASN A 23 -16.90 -0.15 -12.35
CA ASN A 23 -16.80 -1.60 -12.23
C ASN A 23 -15.55 -2.03 -11.44
N ASP A 24 -14.42 -1.37 -11.65
CA ASP A 24 -13.19 -1.62 -10.88
C ASP A 24 -13.39 -1.27 -9.41
N VAL A 25 -14.02 -0.13 -9.12
CA VAL A 25 -14.36 0.28 -7.75
C VAL A 25 -15.29 -0.75 -7.07
N ALA A 26 -16.32 -1.19 -7.78
CA ALA A 26 -17.24 -2.20 -7.26
C ALA A 26 -16.54 -3.55 -7.00
N LEU A 27 -15.60 -3.94 -7.87
CA LEU A 27 -14.81 -5.15 -7.69
C LEU A 27 -13.88 -5.03 -6.47
N ALA A 28 -13.18 -3.91 -6.30
CA ALA A 28 -12.36 -3.65 -5.13
C ALA A 28 -13.18 -3.62 -3.83
N ALA A 29 -14.38 -3.03 -3.86
CA ALA A 29 -15.28 -3.01 -2.71
C ALA A 29 -15.71 -4.43 -2.28
N ARG A 30 -16.11 -5.28 -3.24
CA ARG A 30 -16.42 -6.69 -2.94
C ARG A 30 -15.22 -7.46 -2.40
N ALA A 31 -14.02 -7.21 -2.96
CA ALA A 31 -12.79 -7.83 -2.48
C ALA A 31 -12.50 -7.47 -1.01
N ILE A 32 -12.67 -6.20 -0.63
CA ILE A 32 -12.53 -5.74 0.75
C ILE A 32 -13.59 -6.39 1.65
N ASP A 33 -14.85 -6.38 1.24
CA ASP A 33 -15.95 -6.94 2.04
C ASP A 33 -15.78 -8.46 2.23
N ALA A 34 -15.32 -9.19 1.21
CA ALA A 34 -15.00 -10.60 1.31
C ALA A 34 -13.83 -10.85 2.29
N ASN A 35 -12.79 -9.99 2.27
CA ASN A 35 -11.68 -10.08 3.22
C ASN A 35 -12.16 -9.83 4.66
N VAL A 36 -12.97 -8.81 4.88
CA VAL A 36 -13.49 -8.50 6.23
C VAL A 36 -14.39 -9.61 6.77
N ALA A 37 -15.13 -10.30 5.89
CA ALA A 37 -15.96 -11.43 6.27
C ALA A 37 -15.16 -12.70 6.65
N ASP A 38 -13.93 -12.84 6.10
CA ASP A 38 -13.04 -13.97 6.35
C ASP A 38 -11.59 -13.47 6.46
N LEU A 39 -11.25 -12.94 7.64
CA LEU A 39 -9.94 -12.36 7.92
C LEU A 39 -8.82 -13.41 7.89
N SER A 40 -7.65 -13.03 7.40
CA SER A 40 -6.47 -13.87 7.40
C SER A 40 -5.85 -14.00 8.81
N PRO A 41 -4.95 -14.97 9.03
CA PRO A 41 -4.15 -15.03 10.25
C PRO A 41 -3.24 -13.81 10.47
N LEU A 42 -3.04 -12.97 9.47
CA LEU A 42 -2.24 -11.75 9.55
C LEU A 42 -3.06 -10.52 9.94
N ALA A 43 -4.39 -10.66 10.03
CA ALA A 43 -5.28 -9.57 10.38
C ALA A 43 -4.95 -8.99 11.74
N LYS A 44 -5.09 -7.68 11.86
CA LYS A 44 -4.90 -6.93 13.09
C LYS A 44 -6.09 -6.02 13.35
N ARG A 45 -6.41 -5.86 14.63
CA ARG A 45 -7.28 -4.80 15.09
C ARG A 45 -6.42 -3.73 15.74
N ALA A 46 -6.25 -2.61 15.06
CA ALA A 46 -5.34 -1.55 15.50
C ALA A 46 -5.99 -0.53 16.46
N SER A 47 -7.22 -0.78 16.91
CA SER A 47 -7.94 0.04 17.89
C SER A 47 -8.39 -0.77 19.08
N GLU A 48 -8.28 -0.20 20.30
CA GLU A 48 -8.69 -0.86 21.54
C GLU A 48 -10.10 -0.47 21.98
N SER A 49 -10.70 0.59 21.39
CA SER A 49 -11.91 1.18 21.91
C SER A 49 -13.19 0.61 21.28
N ALA A 50 -14.32 0.82 22.01
CA ALA A 50 -15.65 0.61 21.51
C ALA A 50 -16.06 1.61 20.41
N ASP A 51 -15.23 2.62 20.14
CA ASP A 51 -15.48 3.75 19.25
C ASP A 51 -15.27 3.44 17.76
N GLY A 52 -15.51 2.23 17.34
CA GLY A 52 -15.27 1.77 15.99
C GLY A 52 -13.95 1.01 15.85
N ALA A 53 -13.94 0.06 14.95
CA ALA A 53 -12.78 -0.77 14.69
C ALA A 53 -11.89 -0.18 13.60
N PHE A 54 -10.58 -0.24 13.79
CA PHE A 54 -9.62 -0.16 12.70
C PHE A 54 -9.11 -1.57 12.42
N ILE A 55 -9.51 -2.12 11.27
CA ILE A 55 -9.17 -3.47 10.84
C ILE A 55 -8.13 -3.36 9.73
N GLU A 56 -7.05 -4.10 9.88
CA GLU A 56 -5.99 -4.27 8.90
C GLU A 56 -5.84 -5.74 8.56
N ASP A 57 -5.69 -6.08 7.28
CA ASP A 57 -5.34 -7.44 6.86
C ASP A 57 -4.36 -7.39 5.69
N PHE A 58 -3.52 -8.41 5.56
CA PHE A 58 -2.39 -8.44 4.64
C PHE A 58 -2.34 -9.75 3.87
N ARG A 59 -1.78 -9.69 2.64
CA ARG A 59 -1.47 -10.87 1.82
C ARG A 59 -2.69 -11.77 1.55
N SER A 60 -3.82 -11.14 1.30
CA SER A 60 -5.09 -11.82 1.04
C SER A 60 -5.41 -11.98 -0.45
N TRP A 61 -4.63 -11.37 -1.33
CA TRP A 61 -4.93 -11.30 -2.76
C TRP A 61 -5.12 -12.67 -3.44
N SER A 62 -4.29 -13.66 -3.10
CA SER A 62 -4.38 -15.00 -3.67
C SER A 62 -5.47 -15.87 -3.06
N ARG A 63 -6.06 -15.43 -1.94
CA ARG A 63 -7.14 -16.11 -1.23
C ARG A 63 -8.52 -15.60 -1.63
N ILE A 64 -8.60 -14.36 -2.14
CA ILE A 64 -9.84 -13.67 -2.47
C ILE A 64 -9.90 -13.43 -3.98
N ALA A 65 -10.76 -14.20 -4.66
CA ALA A 65 -10.86 -14.19 -6.12
C ALA A 65 -11.16 -12.79 -6.70
N ASP A 66 -12.04 -12.01 -6.08
CA ASP A 66 -12.33 -10.63 -6.51
C ASP A 66 -11.10 -9.72 -6.37
N MET A 67 -10.21 -9.97 -5.40
CA MET A 67 -8.97 -9.19 -5.23
C MET A 67 -7.94 -9.57 -6.29
N GLU A 68 -7.75 -10.86 -6.56
CA GLU A 68 -6.89 -11.35 -7.64
C GLU A 68 -7.37 -10.80 -8.99
N GLN A 69 -8.68 -10.88 -9.26
CA GLN A 69 -9.26 -10.33 -10.47
C GLN A 69 -9.02 -8.82 -10.57
N PHE A 70 -9.25 -8.05 -9.49
CA PHE A 70 -9.02 -6.62 -9.48
C PHE A 70 -7.56 -6.28 -9.83
N ILE A 71 -6.60 -6.92 -9.20
CA ILE A 71 -5.16 -6.67 -9.41
C ILE A 71 -4.74 -6.99 -10.84
N THR A 72 -5.30 -8.04 -11.44
CA THR A 72 -4.87 -8.53 -12.76
C THR A 72 -5.64 -7.90 -13.94
N THR A 73 -6.83 -7.36 -13.73
CA THR A 73 -7.67 -6.85 -14.83
C THR A 73 -7.90 -5.34 -14.81
N SER A 74 -7.73 -4.69 -13.65
CA SER A 74 -7.86 -3.23 -13.54
C SER A 74 -6.56 -2.52 -13.99
N PRO A 75 -6.58 -1.20 -14.20
CA PRO A 75 -5.40 -0.47 -14.67
C PRO A 75 -4.31 -0.25 -13.62
N VAL A 76 -4.45 -0.75 -12.38
CA VAL A 76 -3.53 -0.43 -11.26
C VAL A 76 -2.07 -0.78 -11.56
N ALA A 77 -1.81 -1.92 -12.21
CA ALA A 77 -0.45 -2.34 -12.56
C ALA A 77 0.17 -1.44 -13.64
N ALA A 78 -0.60 -1.04 -14.65
CA ALA A 78 -0.17 -0.10 -15.68
C ALA A 78 0.10 1.30 -15.11
N ILE A 79 -0.74 1.77 -14.17
CA ILE A 79 -0.51 3.03 -13.46
C ILE A 79 0.79 2.96 -12.68
N ALA A 80 1.02 1.88 -11.92
CA ALA A 80 2.25 1.69 -11.16
C ALA A 80 3.49 1.68 -12.07
N ALA A 81 3.44 0.97 -13.21
CA ALA A 81 4.51 0.95 -14.20
C ALA A 81 4.84 2.34 -14.73
N ASN A 82 3.81 3.10 -15.12
CA ASN A 82 3.97 4.46 -15.64
C ASN A 82 4.55 5.42 -14.60
N VAL A 83 4.07 5.37 -13.36
CA VAL A 83 4.52 6.26 -12.27
C VAL A 83 5.98 5.98 -11.90
N MET A 84 6.37 4.71 -11.80
CA MET A 84 7.73 4.31 -11.48
C MET A 84 8.70 4.36 -12.68
N GLY A 85 8.19 4.45 -13.92
CA GLY A 85 9.00 4.26 -15.12
C GLY A 85 9.52 2.83 -15.28
N ALA A 86 8.84 1.85 -14.71
CA ALA A 86 9.26 0.45 -14.68
C ALA A 86 8.80 -0.31 -15.92
N THR A 87 9.65 -1.22 -16.41
CA THR A 87 9.31 -2.14 -17.50
C THR A 87 8.60 -3.39 -17.00
N THR A 88 8.91 -3.80 -15.78
CA THR A 88 8.28 -4.93 -15.08
C THR A 88 7.78 -4.46 -13.72
N VAL A 89 6.54 -4.80 -13.39
CA VAL A 89 5.97 -4.54 -12.07
C VAL A 89 5.53 -5.85 -11.43
N ARG A 90 5.94 -6.03 -10.19
CA ARG A 90 5.53 -7.17 -9.35
C ARG A 90 4.63 -6.68 -8.22
N LEU A 91 3.62 -7.48 -7.89
CA LEU A 91 2.88 -7.29 -6.66
C LEU A 91 3.72 -7.78 -5.48
N PHE A 92 4.02 -6.90 -4.54
CA PHE A 92 4.70 -7.29 -3.30
C PHE A 92 3.69 -7.83 -2.28
N HIS A 93 2.68 -7.06 -1.96
CA HIS A 93 1.52 -7.50 -1.17
C HIS A 93 0.36 -6.52 -1.25
N ASP A 94 -0.82 -7.00 -0.86
CA ASP A 94 -2.01 -6.21 -0.57
C ASP A 94 -2.10 -5.89 0.92
N HIS A 95 -2.82 -4.80 1.23
CA HIS A 95 -3.13 -4.37 2.57
C HIS A 95 -4.57 -3.81 2.58
N VAL A 96 -5.48 -4.51 3.21
CA VAL A 96 -6.85 -4.05 3.44
C VAL A 96 -6.89 -3.17 4.69
N LEU A 97 -7.52 -2.01 4.58
CA LEU A 97 -7.61 -1.01 5.64
C LEU A 97 -9.07 -0.57 5.78
N VAL A 98 -9.70 -0.92 6.89
CA VAL A 98 -11.09 -0.53 7.15
C VAL A 98 -11.19 0.21 8.48
N LYS A 99 -11.57 1.49 8.42
CA LYS A 99 -11.93 2.27 9.59
C LYS A 99 -13.45 2.37 9.67
N GLU A 100 -14.02 1.72 10.67
CA GLU A 100 -15.44 1.77 10.96
C GLU A 100 -15.86 3.18 11.41
N PRO A 101 -17.16 3.53 11.34
CA PRO A 101 -17.66 4.79 11.85
C PRO A 101 -17.24 5.06 13.30
N GLY A 102 -16.83 6.28 13.59
CA GLY A 102 -16.40 6.68 14.92
C GLY A 102 -14.98 6.27 15.32
N THR A 103 -14.20 5.64 14.42
CA THR A 103 -12.82 5.26 14.71
C THR A 103 -11.95 6.48 14.98
N ALA A 104 -11.53 6.69 16.22
CA ALA A 104 -10.63 7.78 16.60
C ALA A 104 -9.16 7.51 16.22
N GLN A 105 -8.79 6.25 16.05
CA GLN A 105 -7.40 5.82 15.83
C GLN A 105 -6.78 6.45 14.59
N ARG A 106 -5.77 7.30 14.79
CA ARG A 106 -4.88 7.79 13.72
C ARG A 106 -3.85 6.73 13.36
N THR A 107 -3.43 6.73 12.11
CA THR A 107 -2.17 6.10 11.69
C THR A 107 -1.05 7.10 11.96
N PRO A 108 -0.05 6.82 12.82
CA PRO A 108 1.07 7.73 13.07
C PRO A 108 1.84 8.06 11.80
N TRP A 109 2.63 9.16 11.82
CA TRP A 109 3.59 9.43 10.77
C TRP A 109 4.59 8.29 10.65
N HIS A 110 4.74 7.73 9.46
CA HIS A 110 5.63 6.62 9.16
C HIS A 110 6.00 6.57 7.68
N GLN A 111 6.98 5.77 7.36
CA GLN A 111 7.36 5.34 6.01
C GLN A 111 7.04 3.84 5.90
N ASP A 112 6.66 3.37 4.73
CA ASP A 112 6.39 1.94 4.50
C ASP A 112 7.70 1.11 4.44
N ILE A 113 8.72 1.65 3.75
CA ILE A 113 9.94 0.89 3.42
C ILE A 113 10.69 0.29 4.61
N PRO A 114 10.77 0.93 5.81
CA PRO A 114 11.43 0.33 6.95
C PRO A 114 10.80 -0.98 7.43
N TYR A 115 9.51 -1.19 7.15
CA TYR A 115 8.82 -2.42 7.51
C TYR A 115 9.11 -3.58 6.54
N TYR A 116 9.74 -3.31 5.39
CA TYR A 116 9.87 -4.28 4.31
C TYR A 116 11.30 -4.80 4.15
N ASN A 117 11.40 -6.02 3.69
CA ASN A 117 12.67 -6.71 3.40
C ASN A 117 13.10 -6.52 1.95
N VAL A 118 12.98 -5.30 1.43
CA VAL A 118 13.35 -4.93 0.07
C VAL A 118 14.14 -3.64 0.02
N ASP A 119 15.08 -3.51 -0.93
CA ASP A 119 15.78 -2.27 -1.29
C ASP A 119 15.62 -2.01 -2.77
N GLY A 120 15.73 -0.74 -3.15
CA GLY A 120 15.57 -0.24 -4.51
C GLY A 120 14.80 1.06 -4.53
N THR A 121 14.74 1.70 -5.68
CA THR A 121 14.10 3.01 -5.86
C THR A 121 12.76 2.92 -6.61
N MET A 122 12.56 1.91 -7.44
CA MET A 122 11.32 1.70 -8.17
C MET A 122 10.30 0.96 -7.30
N ASN A 123 9.78 1.64 -6.29
CA ASN A 123 8.79 1.11 -5.37
C ASN A 123 7.60 2.05 -5.24
N LEU A 124 6.41 1.50 -5.08
CA LEU A 124 5.18 2.27 -5.04
C LEU A 124 4.15 1.63 -4.11
N SER A 125 3.61 2.43 -3.20
CA SER A 125 2.38 2.15 -2.48
C SER A 125 1.22 2.83 -3.19
N MET A 126 0.15 2.09 -3.46
CA MET A 126 -1.07 2.60 -4.07
C MET A 126 -2.21 2.49 -3.07
N TRP A 127 -2.91 3.57 -2.79
CA TRP A 127 -4.02 3.65 -1.86
C TRP A 127 -5.32 3.90 -2.63
N ILE A 128 -6.26 2.95 -2.56
CA ILE A 128 -7.44 2.86 -3.41
C ILE A 128 -8.68 2.88 -2.52
N PRO A 129 -9.28 4.06 -2.28
CA PRO A 129 -10.53 4.16 -1.54
C PRO A 129 -11.71 3.67 -2.39
N VAL A 130 -12.62 2.94 -1.78
CA VAL A 130 -13.88 2.55 -2.40
C VAL A 130 -15.08 3.35 -1.85
N ASP A 131 -14.84 4.18 -0.85
CA ASP A 131 -15.77 5.12 -0.26
C ASP A 131 -15.21 6.55 -0.42
N PRO A 132 -16.05 7.61 -0.46
CA PRO A 132 -15.58 8.99 -0.49
C PRO A 132 -14.71 9.32 0.74
N VAL A 133 -13.61 10.02 0.53
CA VAL A 133 -12.67 10.39 1.59
C VAL A 133 -12.48 11.90 1.62
N PRO A 134 -13.19 12.63 2.52
CA PRO A 134 -12.99 14.06 2.71
C PRO A 134 -11.53 14.40 3.06
N ARG A 135 -11.08 15.60 2.69
CA ARG A 135 -9.71 16.10 2.93
C ARG A 135 -9.28 15.95 4.41
N ALA A 136 -10.20 16.09 5.35
CA ALA A 136 -9.90 16.03 6.79
C ALA A 136 -9.51 14.62 7.29
N ILE A 137 -9.84 13.56 6.55
CA ILE A 137 -9.59 12.18 6.96
C ILE A 137 -8.78 11.36 5.94
N THR A 138 -8.24 12.02 4.91
CA THR A 138 -7.41 11.39 3.88
C THR A 138 -6.00 11.08 4.38
N LEU A 139 -5.20 10.47 3.51
CA LEU A 139 -3.75 10.43 3.68
C LEU A 139 -3.15 11.83 3.60
N GLU A 140 -2.17 12.07 4.44
CA GLU A 140 -1.31 13.24 4.41
C GLU A 140 0.15 12.80 4.24
N PHE A 141 0.90 13.55 3.44
CA PHE A 141 2.27 13.25 3.07
C PHE A 141 3.17 14.45 3.35
N VAL A 142 4.38 14.21 3.82
CA VAL A 142 5.42 15.24 3.83
C VAL A 142 6.08 15.25 2.46
N ALA A 143 5.83 16.30 1.68
CA ALA A 143 6.34 16.44 0.32
C ALA A 143 7.86 16.39 0.29
N GLY A 144 8.42 15.55 -0.60
CA GLY A 144 9.86 15.39 -0.78
C GLY A 144 10.57 14.51 0.26
N SER A 145 9.86 14.01 1.27
CA SER A 145 10.46 13.18 2.34
C SER A 145 11.01 11.84 1.87
N HIS A 146 10.60 11.36 0.70
CA HIS A 146 11.13 10.14 0.09
C HIS A 146 12.63 10.22 -0.28
N ARG A 147 13.19 11.43 -0.34
CA ARG A 147 14.62 11.67 -0.55
C ARG A 147 15.41 11.84 0.74
N GLY A 148 14.71 11.82 1.87
CA GLY A 148 15.31 11.94 3.20
C GLY A 148 15.81 10.62 3.77
N PRO A 149 16.19 10.60 5.06
CA PRO A 149 16.54 9.36 5.75
C PRO A 149 15.33 8.49 6.02
N TRP A 150 15.60 7.24 6.41
CA TRP A 150 14.59 6.39 7.02
C TRP A 150 14.42 6.80 8.49
N TYR A 151 13.16 6.95 8.88
CA TYR A 151 12.78 7.34 10.22
C TYR A 151 12.29 6.15 11.04
N MET A 152 12.52 6.22 12.35
CA MET A 152 12.09 5.23 13.32
C MET A 152 10.56 5.12 13.32
N PRO A 153 9.97 3.98 12.88
CA PRO A 153 8.53 3.81 12.94
C PRO A 153 8.03 3.74 14.39
N ARG A 154 6.87 4.31 14.64
CA ARG A 154 6.21 4.27 15.95
C ARG A 154 4.95 3.41 15.86
N THR A 155 4.58 2.76 16.95
CA THR A 155 3.38 1.94 17.00
C THR A 155 2.12 2.80 17.12
N PHE A 156 0.96 2.22 16.75
CA PHE A 156 -0.32 2.90 16.82
C PHE A 156 -0.77 3.22 18.26
N LEU A 157 -0.36 2.42 19.26
CA LEU A 157 -0.91 2.47 20.59
C LEU A 157 -0.07 3.28 21.57
N ASP A 158 1.25 3.18 21.50
CA ASP A 158 2.14 3.72 22.51
C ASP A 158 3.29 4.56 21.97
N ALA A 159 3.29 4.85 20.66
CA ALA A 159 4.32 5.62 19.97
C ALA A 159 5.76 5.08 20.17
N GLN A 160 5.91 3.79 20.49
CA GLN A 160 7.20 3.14 20.66
C GLN A 160 7.63 2.37 19.41
N ALA A 161 8.94 2.27 19.20
CA ALA A 161 9.53 1.51 18.09
C ALA A 161 9.74 0.03 18.47
N ARG A 162 8.65 -0.71 18.71
CA ARG A 162 8.72 -2.08 19.28
C ARG A 162 9.54 -3.08 18.47
N TRP A 163 9.64 -2.92 17.17
CA TRP A 163 10.28 -3.91 16.27
C TRP A 163 11.68 -3.50 15.81
N PHE A 164 12.04 -2.25 16.07
CA PHE A 164 13.28 -1.66 15.59
C PHE A 164 14.23 -1.45 16.76
N PRO A 165 15.51 -1.85 16.62
CA PRO A 165 16.51 -1.50 17.62
C PRO A 165 16.59 0.02 17.79
N GLU A 166 16.61 0.51 19.00
CA GLU A 166 16.70 1.94 19.30
C GLU A 166 17.94 2.55 18.63
N GLY A 167 17.77 3.69 17.95
CA GLY A 167 18.83 4.33 17.21
C GLY A 167 19.22 3.68 15.89
N SER A 168 18.48 2.63 15.42
CA SER A 168 18.78 2.01 14.13
C SER A 168 18.42 2.87 12.93
N LEU A 169 17.50 3.81 13.11
CA LEU A 169 17.02 4.75 12.10
C LEU A 169 16.98 6.17 12.69
N ALA A 170 16.79 7.19 11.84
CA ALA A 170 16.68 8.57 12.29
C ALA A 170 15.43 8.80 13.14
N GLU A 171 15.50 9.72 14.10
CA GLU A 171 14.32 10.12 14.87
C GLU A 171 13.32 10.87 13.98
N LEU A 172 12.03 10.53 14.19
CA LEU A 172 10.95 11.21 13.48
C LEU A 172 10.90 12.69 13.89
N PRO A 173 10.97 13.64 12.94
CA PRO A 173 10.92 15.07 13.28
C PRO A 173 9.51 15.47 13.76
N ASP A 174 9.45 16.56 14.51
CA ASP A 174 8.17 17.20 14.84
C ASP A 174 7.66 17.98 13.61
N ILE A 175 6.86 17.29 12.80
CA ILE A 175 6.32 17.83 11.54
C ILE A 175 5.37 19.00 11.82
N ALA A 176 4.54 18.88 12.86
CA ALA A 176 3.54 19.90 13.18
C ALA A 176 4.19 21.20 13.69
N ALA A 177 5.31 21.10 14.40
CA ALA A 177 6.04 22.27 14.90
C ALA A 177 6.86 22.97 13.81
N ASN A 178 7.12 22.34 12.67
CA ASN A 178 8.00 22.86 11.62
C ASN A 178 7.34 22.78 10.22
N PRO A 179 6.18 23.41 9.99
CA PRO A 179 5.43 23.28 8.74
C PRO A 179 6.16 23.81 7.51
N ASP A 180 7.01 24.81 7.65
CA ASP A 180 7.82 25.36 6.53
C ASP A 180 8.91 24.38 6.06
N GLN A 181 9.44 23.58 6.98
CA GLN A 181 10.43 22.55 6.67
C GLN A 181 9.79 21.26 6.19
N PHE A 182 8.58 20.96 6.63
CA PHE A 182 7.84 19.74 6.33
C PHE A 182 6.48 20.07 5.71
N PRO A 183 6.44 20.53 4.45
CA PRO A 183 5.19 20.87 3.79
C PRO A 183 4.32 19.63 3.62
N VAL A 184 3.09 19.72 4.12
CA VAL A 184 2.11 18.61 4.12
C VAL A 184 1.14 18.76 2.95
N ILE A 185 1.05 17.72 2.12
CA ILE A 185 0.11 17.62 1.01
C ILE A 185 -0.89 16.47 1.24
N GLY A 186 -1.99 16.49 0.51
CA GLY A 186 -3.02 15.45 0.52
C GLY A 186 -4.26 15.92 -0.22
N TRP A 187 -5.15 15.01 -0.55
CA TRP A 187 -6.28 15.26 -1.44
C TRP A 187 -7.59 14.73 -0.85
N GLU A 188 -8.67 15.43 -1.12
CA GLU A 188 -10.01 14.85 -1.03
C GLU A 188 -10.17 13.85 -2.16
N LEU A 189 -10.81 12.70 -1.91
CA LEU A 189 -10.87 11.60 -2.87
C LEU A 189 -12.29 11.11 -3.06
N GLU A 190 -12.62 10.82 -4.31
CA GLU A 190 -13.83 10.11 -4.70
C GLU A 190 -13.49 8.66 -5.12
N PRO A 191 -14.45 7.72 -5.01
CA PRO A 191 -14.28 6.38 -5.56
C PRO A 191 -13.90 6.42 -7.04
N GLY A 192 -12.77 5.80 -7.36
CA GLY A 192 -12.16 5.86 -8.69
C GLY A 192 -10.85 6.65 -8.74
N ASP A 193 -10.61 7.54 -7.77
CA ASP A 193 -9.29 8.14 -7.58
C ASP A 193 -8.33 7.13 -6.94
N VAL A 194 -7.04 7.23 -7.26
CA VAL A 194 -5.99 6.47 -6.60
C VAL A 194 -4.86 7.40 -6.16
N VAL A 195 -4.32 7.15 -4.97
CA VAL A 195 -3.13 7.86 -4.50
C VAL A 195 -1.92 6.93 -4.62
N CYS A 196 -0.92 7.38 -5.37
CA CYS A 196 0.35 6.69 -5.52
C CYS A 196 1.42 7.43 -4.71
N PHE A 197 2.21 6.71 -3.93
CA PHE A 197 3.30 7.31 -3.17
C PHE A 197 4.49 6.36 -3.06
N HIS A 198 5.69 6.95 -3.03
CA HIS A 198 6.91 6.20 -2.81
C HIS A 198 6.93 5.62 -1.40
N MET A 199 7.33 4.35 -1.23
CA MET A 199 7.28 3.68 0.07
C MET A 199 8.14 4.37 1.15
N GLN A 200 9.03 5.25 0.76
CA GLN A 200 9.84 6.08 1.66
C GLN A 200 9.19 7.44 1.98
N THR A 201 8.07 7.81 1.35
CA THR A 201 7.39 9.07 1.68
C THR A 201 6.76 8.97 3.07
N LEU A 202 7.10 9.91 3.96
CA LEU A 202 6.42 10.05 5.26
C LEU A 202 4.95 10.35 5.06
N HIS A 203 4.11 9.55 5.68
CA HIS A 203 2.66 9.71 5.58
C HIS A 203 1.93 9.34 6.87
N THR A 204 0.70 9.84 6.98
CA THR A 204 -0.22 9.61 8.10
C THR A 204 -1.65 9.56 7.58
N ALA A 205 -2.58 9.07 8.39
CA ALA A 205 -4.01 9.16 8.10
C ALA A 205 -4.80 9.41 9.39
N ALA A 206 -5.75 10.31 9.35
CA ALA A 206 -6.65 10.57 10.46
C ALA A 206 -7.55 9.35 10.77
N GLY A 207 -8.23 9.41 11.90
CA GLY A 207 -9.34 8.53 12.22
C GLY A 207 -10.51 8.68 11.25
N ASN A 208 -11.62 8.03 11.53
CA ASN A 208 -12.86 8.14 10.77
C ASN A 208 -14.01 8.52 11.72
N PRO A 209 -14.16 9.80 12.05
CA PRO A 209 -15.21 10.26 12.97
C PRO A 209 -16.61 10.30 12.30
N GLY A 210 -16.68 10.13 10.99
CA GLY A 210 -17.92 10.17 10.21
C GLY A 210 -18.82 8.95 10.43
N PRO A 211 -20.06 9.00 9.91
CA PRO A 211 -21.04 7.92 10.06
C PRO A 211 -20.85 6.77 9.07
N GLY A 212 -20.04 6.94 8.02
CA GLY A 212 -19.76 5.93 7.00
C GLY A 212 -18.47 5.18 7.28
N ARG A 213 -18.33 4.00 6.70
CA ARG A 213 -17.06 3.27 6.65
C ARG A 213 -16.06 3.99 5.75
N ARG A 214 -14.78 3.85 6.04
CA ARG A 214 -13.70 4.16 5.12
C ARG A 214 -12.97 2.86 4.78
N ARG A 215 -13.29 2.29 3.62
CA ARG A 215 -12.69 1.05 3.11
C ARG A 215 -11.65 1.38 2.05
N VAL A 216 -10.49 0.77 2.18
CA VAL A 216 -9.36 0.98 1.29
C VAL A 216 -8.68 -0.35 0.98
N LEU A 217 -8.40 -0.59 -0.29
CA LEU A 217 -7.43 -1.57 -0.74
C LEU A 217 -6.12 -0.84 -1.04
N SER A 218 -5.06 -1.22 -0.38
CA SER A 218 -3.75 -0.64 -0.62
C SER A 218 -2.82 -1.72 -1.19
N LEU A 219 -2.17 -1.43 -2.32
CA LEU A 219 -1.29 -2.36 -3.01
C LEU A 219 0.15 -1.87 -2.95
N ARG A 220 1.09 -2.80 -2.82
CA ARG A 220 2.52 -2.52 -2.84
C ARG A 220 3.12 -3.12 -4.11
N PHE A 221 3.78 -2.27 -4.90
CA PHE A 221 4.38 -2.66 -6.17
C PHE A 221 5.89 -2.46 -6.15
N LEU A 222 6.58 -3.38 -6.81
CA LEU A 222 8.04 -3.39 -6.98
C LEU A 222 8.36 -3.33 -8.48
N GLY A 223 9.25 -2.42 -8.85
CA GLY A 223 9.79 -2.28 -10.21
C GLY A 223 11.09 -3.03 -10.42
N ASP A 224 11.80 -2.67 -11.50
CA ASP A 224 12.90 -3.43 -12.05
C ASP A 224 14.15 -3.50 -11.16
N ASP A 225 14.42 -2.47 -10.35
CA ASP A 225 15.64 -2.35 -9.52
C ASP A 225 15.48 -2.93 -8.10
N MET A 226 14.30 -3.46 -7.78
CA MET A 226 14.02 -3.93 -6.43
C MET A 226 14.67 -5.28 -6.13
N VAL A 227 15.34 -5.33 -4.99
CA VAL A 227 16.07 -6.52 -4.54
C VAL A 227 15.66 -6.93 -3.13
N HIS A 228 15.85 -8.23 -2.82
CA HIS A 228 15.63 -8.75 -1.47
C HIS A 228 16.70 -8.23 -0.50
N ALA A 229 16.26 -7.63 0.60
CA ALA A 229 17.11 -7.02 1.62
C ALA A 229 16.64 -7.41 3.02
N PRO A 230 17.06 -8.58 3.54
CA PRO A 230 16.73 -9.00 4.89
C PRO A 230 17.15 -7.95 5.93
N ARG A 231 16.28 -7.65 6.88
CA ARG A 231 16.55 -6.65 7.92
C ARG A 231 17.09 -7.30 9.20
N ALA A 232 17.77 -6.50 10.01
CA ALA A 232 18.19 -6.89 11.36
C ALA A 232 17.02 -6.84 12.36
N TRP A 233 15.86 -6.35 11.94
CA TRP A 233 14.63 -6.24 12.74
C TRP A 233 13.47 -7.01 12.08
N THR A 234 12.36 -7.13 12.79
CA THR A 234 11.15 -7.79 12.30
C THR A 234 10.50 -6.97 11.18
N THR A 235 10.21 -7.62 10.06
CA THR A 235 9.48 -7.04 8.92
C THR A 235 8.00 -7.43 8.93
N SER A 236 7.15 -6.62 8.30
CA SER A 236 5.70 -6.84 8.22
C SER A 236 5.18 -6.41 6.83
N PRO A 237 4.35 -7.23 6.17
CA PRO A 237 3.92 -8.57 6.58
C PRO A 237 5.07 -9.58 6.52
N PRO A 238 4.99 -10.68 7.30
CA PRO A 238 6.00 -11.72 7.27
C PRO A 238 5.90 -12.54 5.98
N PHE A 239 7.07 -12.98 5.47
CA PHE A 239 7.21 -13.93 4.36
C PHE A 239 8.04 -15.13 4.85
N PRO A 240 7.41 -16.10 5.54
CA PRO A 240 8.13 -17.27 6.05
C PRO A 240 8.81 -18.04 4.93
N GLY A 241 10.05 -18.46 5.14
CA GLY A 241 10.85 -19.20 4.16
C GLY A 241 11.58 -18.34 3.11
N LEU A 242 11.17 -17.09 2.92
CA LEU A 242 11.74 -16.25 1.85
C LEU A 242 13.25 -16.04 2.01
N LYS A 243 13.74 -15.90 3.23
CA LYS A 243 15.18 -15.68 3.49
C LYS A 243 16.04 -16.86 3.05
N GLU A 244 15.50 -18.06 3.12
CA GLU A 244 16.15 -19.32 2.72
C GLU A 244 16.08 -19.53 1.19
N GLU A 245 15.02 -19.03 0.56
CA GLU A 245 14.74 -19.24 -0.87
C GLU A 245 15.31 -18.11 -1.75
N LEU A 246 15.36 -16.88 -1.24
CA LEU A 246 15.83 -15.71 -1.97
C LEU A 246 17.02 -15.05 -1.25
N PRO A 247 18.25 -15.14 -1.79
CA PRO A 247 19.44 -14.53 -1.19
C PRO A 247 19.32 -13.00 -1.09
N ALA A 248 20.01 -12.39 -0.12
CA ALA A 248 20.14 -10.94 -0.05
C ALA A 248 20.77 -10.36 -1.33
N GLY A 249 20.20 -9.27 -1.84
CA GLY A 249 20.62 -8.63 -3.09
C GLY A 249 20.09 -9.31 -4.37
N ALA A 250 19.41 -10.45 -4.27
CA ALA A 250 18.75 -11.05 -5.42
C ALA A 250 17.54 -10.24 -5.86
N SER A 251 17.26 -10.23 -7.17
CA SER A 251 16.01 -9.66 -7.70
C SER A 251 14.80 -10.29 -7.03
N MET A 252 13.72 -9.53 -6.89
CA MET A 252 12.45 -9.99 -6.31
C MET A 252 11.69 -10.98 -7.22
N ASP A 253 12.39 -11.70 -8.09
CA ASP A 253 11.83 -12.75 -8.94
C ASP A 253 11.54 -14.02 -8.14
N HIS A 254 10.36 -14.08 -7.58
CA HIS A 254 9.93 -15.17 -6.71
C HIS A 254 8.41 -15.39 -6.85
N PRO A 255 7.88 -16.63 -6.74
CA PRO A 255 6.45 -16.93 -6.89
C PRO A 255 5.54 -16.16 -5.93
N LEU A 256 6.02 -15.72 -4.77
CA LEU A 256 5.29 -14.88 -3.82
C LEU A 256 5.00 -13.47 -4.37
N PHE A 257 5.74 -13.03 -5.40
CA PHE A 257 5.69 -11.69 -5.98
C PHE A 257 5.41 -11.76 -7.48
N PRO A 258 4.15 -12.08 -7.87
CA PRO A 258 3.83 -12.29 -9.28
C PRO A 258 4.06 -11.02 -10.10
N VAL A 259 4.50 -11.20 -11.34
CA VAL A 259 4.51 -10.15 -12.35
C VAL A 259 3.06 -9.78 -12.68
N VAL A 260 2.71 -8.51 -12.53
CA VAL A 260 1.39 -7.96 -12.86
C VAL A 260 1.47 -6.98 -14.03
N TRP A 261 2.68 -6.57 -14.43
CA TRP A 261 2.95 -5.78 -15.62
C TRP A 261 4.30 -6.16 -16.25
N PRO A 262 4.40 -6.30 -17.61
CA PRO A 262 3.27 -6.30 -18.54
C PRO A 262 2.29 -7.45 -18.25
N PRO A 263 1.04 -7.36 -18.69
CA PRO A 263 0.06 -8.44 -18.47
C PRO A 263 0.61 -9.78 -18.98
N VAL A 264 0.61 -10.79 -18.13
CA VAL A 264 1.00 -12.15 -18.55
C VAL A 264 -0.16 -12.72 -19.37
N PRO A 265 0.06 -13.10 -20.65
CA PRO A 265 -1.02 -13.71 -21.42
C PRO A 265 -1.49 -14.99 -20.72
N PRO A 266 -2.80 -15.28 -20.76
CA PRO A 266 -3.30 -16.54 -20.21
C PRO A 266 -2.56 -17.71 -20.89
N PRO A 267 -2.29 -18.81 -20.17
CA PRO A 267 -1.66 -19.98 -20.76
C PRO A 267 -2.48 -20.38 -21.99
N SER A 268 -1.78 -20.49 -23.12
CA SER A 268 -2.40 -20.91 -24.39
C SER A 268 -3.12 -22.23 -24.16
N GLY A 269 -4.47 -22.15 -24.13
CA GLY A 269 -5.29 -23.32 -23.91
C GLY A 269 -4.95 -24.38 -24.92
N THR A 270 -4.65 -25.58 -24.46
CA THR A 270 -4.67 -26.82 -25.27
C THR A 270 -6.05 -26.91 -25.92
N THR A 271 -6.14 -26.54 -27.18
CA THR A 271 -7.29 -26.88 -28.01
C THR A 271 -7.40 -28.39 -28.02
N SER A 272 -8.27 -28.94 -27.19
CA SER A 272 -8.72 -30.32 -27.34
C SER A 272 -9.39 -30.42 -28.69
N SER A 273 -8.67 -30.95 -29.68
CA SER A 273 -9.26 -31.39 -30.92
C SER A 273 -10.19 -32.55 -30.58
N VAL A 274 -11.46 -32.25 -30.47
CA VAL A 274 -12.50 -33.27 -30.56
C VAL A 274 -12.51 -33.72 -32.01
N SER A 275 -11.89 -34.84 -32.31
CA SER A 275 -12.08 -35.55 -33.58
C SER A 275 -13.44 -36.22 -33.56
N GLU A 276 -14.26 -35.89 -34.56
CA GLU A 276 -15.47 -36.60 -34.93
C GLU A 276 -15.21 -38.09 -35.26
#